data_dcf1d98304ec0e65c615c7de594fee3c
#
_entry.id   dcf1d98304ec0e65c615c7de594fee3c
#
_cell.length_a   1.000
_cell.length_b   1.000
_cell.length_c   1.000
_cell.angle_alpha   90.00
_cell.angle_beta   90.00
_cell.angle_gamma   90.00
#
_symmetry.space_group_name_H-M   'P 1'
#
loop_
_entity.id
_entity.type
_entity.pdbx_description
1 polymer ?
#
loop_
_entity_poly.entity_id
_entity_poly.type
_entity_poly.pdbx_seq_one_letter_code
_entity_poly.pdbx_strand_id
1 'polypeptide(L)'
;MPSTTSFLETETPMTGRFLVFVYGTLKKGFPNHDRYMPQARLMGTFRTRESYRLVLNGSRYSPCMMAGAGMGRRVIGELYEVDRAGLTRMDQLERIDLPDGYRRHRIRVDCIDGPPSDTYDVFVYLKAPEWVDDPRSEALETYTPSDARSYINRTVNPSIGENKDEIGST
;
A
#
# COMPACT_ATOMS: atom_id res chain seq x y z
N MET A 1 -2.83 13.37 28.27
CA MET A 1 -2.89 13.38 27.29
C MET A 1 -1.99 12.92 26.34
N PRO A 2 -1.05 12.45 26.55
CA PRO A 2 -0.04 12.13 25.62
C PRO A 2 -0.43 11.15 24.55
N SER A 3 -1.28 10.22 24.84
CA SER A 3 -1.63 9.26 23.80
C SER A 3 -2.35 9.93 22.66
N THR A 4 -3.01 11.02 22.92
CA THR A 4 -3.65 11.71 21.83
C THR A 4 -2.65 12.36 20.93
N THR A 5 -1.46 12.60 21.42
CA THR A 5 -0.46 13.22 20.60
C THR A 5 -0.05 12.34 19.44
N SER A 6 0.17 11.07 19.69
CA SER A 6 0.57 10.20 18.60
C SER A 6 -0.54 10.06 17.60
N PHE A 7 -1.76 10.09 18.04
CA PHE A 7 -2.87 10.04 17.14
C PHE A 7 -2.87 11.23 16.21
N LEU A 8 -2.56 12.41 16.72
CA LEU A 8 -2.49 13.59 15.90
C LEU A 8 -1.38 13.53 14.89
N GLU A 9 -0.32 12.81 15.19
CA GLU A 9 0.80 12.71 14.27
C GLU A 9 0.44 11.99 13.00
N THR A 10 -0.58 11.17 13.02
CA THR A 10 -1.00 10.44 11.85
C THR A 10 -1.56 11.37 10.80
N GLU A 11 -2.28 12.36 11.25
CA GLU A 11 -2.88 13.35 10.38
C GLU A 11 -2.50 14.70 10.89
N THR A 12 -1.69 15.38 10.15
CA THR A 12 -1.28 16.70 10.53
C THR A 12 -1.85 17.67 9.54
N PRO A 13 -3.13 17.95 9.63
CA PRO A 13 -3.78 18.78 8.59
C PRO A 13 -3.12 20.12 8.42
N MET A 14 -2.55 20.66 9.49
CA MET A 14 -1.93 21.97 9.38
C MET A 14 -0.68 21.94 8.53
N THR A 15 0.05 20.85 8.54
CA THR A 15 1.23 20.72 7.72
C THR A 15 0.93 20.07 6.38
N GLY A 16 -0.23 19.43 6.25
CA GLY A 16 -0.56 18.72 5.03
C GLY A 16 0.31 17.49 4.81
N ARG A 17 0.83 16.89 5.87
CA ARG A 17 1.67 15.70 5.75
C ARG A 17 0.93 14.50 6.30
N PHE A 18 1.14 13.35 5.65
CA PHE A 18 0.45 12.12 6.01
C PHE A 18 1.43 10.97 6.04
N LEU A 19 1.20 10.03 6.95
CA LEU A 19 2.03 8.83 7.06
C LEU A 19 1.33 7.67 6.39
N VAL A 20 2.02 7.02 5.47
CA VAL A 20 1.45 5.91 4.69
C VAL A 20 2.41 4.74 4.71
N PHE A 21 1.88 3.57 5.07
CA PHE A 21 2.64 2.32 5.05
C PHE A 21 2.43 1.65 3.71
N VAL A 22 3.52 1.36 3.01
CA VAL A 22 3.47 0.69 1.71
C VAL A 22 4.16 -0.65 1.81
N TYR A 23 3.52 -1.66 1.23
CA TYR A 23 3.99 -3.04 1.39
C TYR A 23 4.28 -3.72 0.06
N GLY A 24 4.02 -3.06 -1.05
CA GLY A 24 4.09 -3.69 -2.36
C GLY A 24 4.84 -2.85 -3.38
N THR A 25 4.19 -2.59 -4.51
CA THR A 25 4.85 -1.97 -5.65
C THR A 25 5.27 -0.52 -5.41
N LEU A 26 4.81 0.10 -4.33
CA LEU A 26 5.20 1.47 -4.00
C LEU A 26 6.47 1.55 -3.16
N LYS A 27 7.01 0.43 -2.73
CA LYS A 27 8.27 0.43 -1.98
C LYS A 27 9.41 0.91 -2.87
N LYS A 28 10.45 1.47 -2.24
CA LYS A 28 11.58 1.97 -2.97
C LYS A 28 12.22 0.86 -3.79
N GLY A 29 12.47 1.14 -5.06
CA GLY A 29 13.04 0.16 -5.98
C GLY A 29 12.02 -0.76 -6.63
N PHE A 30 10.74 -0.58 -6.33
CA PHE A 30 9.68 -1.41 -6.89
C PHE A 30 8.93 -0.65 -7.98
N PRO A 31 8.13 -1.34 -8.78
CA PRO A 31 7.66 -0.79 -10.07
C PRO A 31 6.96 0.56 -10.03
N ASN A 32 6.22 0.86 -8.97
CA ASN A 32 5.42 2.09 -8.96
C ASN A 32 6.00 3.20 -8.09
N HIS A 33 7.15 2.96 -7.47
CA HIS A 33 7.67 3.93 -6.52
C HIS A 33 7.99 5.27 -7.18
N ASP A 34 8.78 5.25 -8.23
CA ASP A 34 9.27 6.50 -8.80
C ASP A 34 8.15 7.34 -9.38
N ARG A 35 7.14 6.68 -9.93
CA ARG A 35 6.04 7.41 -10.56
C ARG A 35 5.10 8.03 -9.56
N TYR A 36 4.81 7.32 -8.47
CA TYR A 36 3.74 7.75 -7.57
C TYR A 36 4.23 8.35 -6.27
N MET A 37 5.52 8.22 -5.96
CA MET A 37 6.05 8.71 -4.69
C MET A 37 7.35 9.51 -4.86
N PRO A 38 7.41 10.40 -5.86
CA PRO A 38 8.70 11.06 -6.15
C PRO A 38 9.19 11.98 -5.05
N GLN A 39 8.29 12.48 -4.22
CA GLN A 39 8.66 13.42 -3.17
C GLN A 39 8.34 12.90 -1.78
N ALA A 40 8.09 11.61 -1.68
CA ALA A 40 7.82 10.99 -0.40
C ALA A 40 9.11 10.86 0.40
N ARG A 41 9.00 11.03 1.71
CA ARG A 41 10.15 10.90 2.60
C ARG A 41 10.08 9.56 3.32
N LEU A 42 11.09 8.76 3.12
CA LEU A 42 11.16 7.44 3.76
C LEU A 42 11.44 7.61 5.25
N MET A 43 10.58 7.05 6.07
CA MET A 43 10.73 7.08 7.51
C MET A 43 11.45 5.86 8.05
N GLY A 44 11.44 4.76 7.31
CA GLY A 44 12.11 3.55 7.74
C GLY A 44 11.33 2.30 7.37
N THR A 45 11.82 1.17 7.85
CA THR A 45 11.19 -0.12 7.65
C THR A 45 10.34 -0.44 8.87
N PHE A 46 9.12 -0.85 8.60
CA PHE A 46 8.13 -1.07 9.65
C PHE A 46 7.44 -2.41 9.43
N ARG A 47 6.77 -2.88 10.46
CA ARG A 47 6.02 -4.12 10.41
C ARG A 47 4.65 -3.86 11.01
N THR A 48 3.61 -4.43 10.40
CA THR A 48 2.27 -4.30 10.94
C THR A 48 2.22 -4.91 12.34
N ARG A 49 1.50 -4.25 13.24
CA ARG A 49 1.35 -4.75 14.59
C ARG A 49 0.51 -6.02 14.61
N GLU A 50 -0.48 -6.08 13.73
CA GLU A 50 -1.33 -7.25 13.63
C GLU A 50 -1.03 -8.00 12.35
N SER A 51 -1.57 -9.22 12.25
CA SER A 51 -1.35 -10.05 11.07
C SER A 51 -2.37 -9.73 10.02
N TYR A 52 -1.94 -9.78 8.77
CA TYR A 52 -2.79 -9.58 7.60
C TYR A 52 -2.40 -10.55 6.52
N ARG A 53 -3.34 -10.89 5.66
CA ARG A 53 -3.05 -11.72 4.51
C ARG A 53 -2.61 -10.84 3.37
N LEU A 54 -1.36 -10.94 2.99
CA LEU A 54 -0.79 -10.29 1.82
C LEU A 54 -0.54 -11.36 0.79
N VAL A 55 -1.23 -11.29 -0.34
CA VAL A 55 -1.10 -12.29 -1.40
C VAL A 55 -0.91 -11.60 -2.73
N LEU A 56 -0.36 -12.34 -3.69
CA LEU A 56 -0.34 -11.91 -5.08
C LEU A 56 -1.67 -12.33 -5.69
N ASN A 57 -2.36 -11.42 -6.33
CA ASN A 57 -3.72 -11.68 -6.78
C ASN A 57 -3.88 -11.37 -8.26
N GLY A 58 -4.61 -12.26 -8.94
CA GLY A 58 -5.03 -12.04 -10.30
C GLY A 58 -3.93 -12.22 -11.32
N SER A 59 -4.29 -12.00 -12.59
CA SER A 59 -3.37 -12.23 -13.70
C SER A 59 -2.22 -11.23 -13.70
N ARG A 60 -2.36 -10.11 -13.01
CA ARG A 60 -1.29 -9.13 -12.92
C ARG A 60 -0.37 -9.37 -11.72
N TYR A 61 -0.67 -10.37 -10.90
CA TYR A 61 0.12 -10.68 -9.70
C TYR A 61 0.27 -9.47 -8.79
N SER A 62 -0.84 -8.77 -8.58
CA SER A 62 -0.85 -7.56 -7.75
C SER A 62 -0.72 -7.92 -6.29
N PRO A 63 0.14 -7.24 -5.55
CA PRO A 63 0.20 -7.47 -4.10
C PRO A 63 -1.02 -6.85 -3.44
N CYS A 64 -1.82 -7.70 -2.82
CA CYS A 64 -3.05 -7.28 -2.16
C CYS A 64 -2.99 -7.66 -0.69
N MET A 65 -3.01 -6.66 0.18
CA MET A 65 -3.16 -6.90 1.61
C MET A 65 -4.63 -6.78 1.94
N MET A 66 -5.19 -7.83 2.50
CA MET A 66 -6.62 -7.93 2.67
C MET A 66 -7.05 -7.26 3.95
N ALA A 67 -8.19 -6.59 3.89
CA ALA A 67 -8.78 -6.00 5.09
C ALA A 67 -9.18 -7.12 6.07
N GLY A 68 -9.09 -6.81 7.36
CA GLY A 68 -9.43 -7.78 8.39
C GLY A 68 -8.18 -8.37 9.02
N ALA A 69 -7.86 -7.90 10.23
CA ALA A 69 -6.68 -8.37 10.93
C ALA A 69 -6.93 -9.73 11.55
N GLY A 70 -5.85 -10.41 11.87
CA GLY A 70 -5.88 -11.64 12.64
C GLY A 70 -5.43 -12.88 11.90
N MET A 71 -5.39 -12.83 10.59
CA MET A 71 -4.94 -13.95 9.79
C MET A 71 -3.78 -13.53 8.92
N GLY A 72 -2.95 -14.47 8.53
CA GLY A 72 -1.81 -14.19 7.69
C GLY A 72 -0.56 -13.96 8.49
N ARG A 73 0.18 -12.92 8.14
CA ARG A 73 1.48 -12.64 8.74
C ARG A 73 1.56 -11.16 9.10
N ARG A 74 2.44 -10.85 10.05
CA ARG A 74 2.78 -9.45 10.28
C ARG A 74 3.63 -8.99 9.10
N VAL A 75 3.13 -7.99 8.38
CA VAL A 75 3.70 -7.62 7.09
C VAL A 75 4.77 -6.57 7.26
N ILE A 76 5.90 -6.78 6.59
CA ILE A 76 7.01 -5.84 6.58
C ILE A 76 6.88 -4.93 5.37
N GLY A 77 7.07 -3.64 5.59
CA GLY A 77 7.00 -2.66 4.52
C GLY A 77 7.76 -1.42 4.88
N GLU A 78 7.46 -0.34 4.18
CA GLU A 78 8.13 0.93 4.37
C GLU A 78 7.11 1.99 4.75
N LEU A 79 7.52 2.90 5.64
CA LEU A 79 6.68 4.00 6.06
C LEU A 79 7.18 5.28 5.41
N TYR A 80 6.26 6.00 4.79
CA TYR A 80 6.58 7.25 4.10
C TYR A 80 5.73 8.40 4.62
N GLU A 81 6.33 9.56 4.63
CA GLU A 81 5.61 10.80 4.84
C GLU A 81 5.38 11.44 3.47
N VAL A 82 4.13 11.75 3.17
CA VAL A 82 3.74 12.32 1.88
C VAL A 82 2.91 13.58 2.11
N ASP A 83 2.91 14.47 1.11
CA ASP A 83 2.02 15.63 1.18
C ASP A 83 0.67 15.25 0.57
N ARG A 84 -0.23 16.24 0.55
CA ARG A 84 -1.59 15.97 0.06
C ARG A 84 -1.57 15.55 -1.41
N ALA A 85 -0.73 16.19 -2.21
CA ALA A 85 -0.66 15.82 -3.63
C ALA A 85 -0.19 14.39 -3.80
N GLY A 86 0.80 13.98 -2.98
CA GLY A 86 1.26 12.59 -3.01
C GLY A 86 0.19 11.61 -2.60
N LEU A 87 -0.55 11.95 -1.55
CA LEU A 87 -1.64 11.09 -1.11
C LEU A 87 -2.70 10.94 -2.20
N THR A 88 -3.01 12.05 -2.87
CA THR A 88 -3.99 12.01 -3.96
C THR A 88 -3.52 11.09 -5.09
N ARG A 89 -2.23 11.17 -5.44
CA ARG A 89 -1.70 10.29 -6.49
C ARG A 89 -1.80 8.82 -6.08
N MET A 90 -1.54 8.53 -4.80
CA MET A 90 -1.66 7.17 -4.31
C MET A 90 -3.10 6.70 -4.35
N ASP A 91 -4.03 7.57 -3.94
CA ASP A 91 -5.46 7.24 -4.01
C ASP A 91 -5.88 6.89 -5.43
N GLN A 92 -5.35 7.63 -6.41
CA GLN A 92 -5.68 7.35 -7.80
C GLN A 92 -5.11 6.02 -8.26
N LEU A 93 -3.88 5.73 -7.89
CA LEU A 93 -3.28 4.45 -8.24
C LEU A 93 -4.08 3.29 -7.65
N GLU A 94 -4.49 3.45 -6.41
CA GLU A 94 -5.19 2.39 -5.70
C GLU A 94 -6.68 2.36 -6.02
N ARG A 95 -7.14 3.31 -6.82
CA ARG A 95 -8.51 3.34 -7.34
C ARG A 95 -9.55 3.30 -6.21
N ILE A 96 -9.34 4.13 -5.20
CA ILE A 96 -10.18 4.07 -4.00
C ILE A 96 -11.64 4.43 -4.28
N ASP A 97 -11.92 5.07 -5.43
CA ASP A 97 -13.28 5.45 -5.79
C ASP A 97 -14.05 4.35 -6.51
N LEU A 98 -13.40 3.23 -6.83
CA LEU A 98 -14.02 2.17 -7.59
C LEU A 98 -14.36 1.00 -6.69
N PRO A 99 -15.42 0.25 -7.03
CA PRO A 99 -15.85 -0.83 -6.14
C PRO A 99 -14.76 -1.87 -5.87
N ASP A 100 -13.97 -2.20 -6.89
CA ASP A 100 -12.93 -3.21 -6.77
C ASP A 100 -11.57 -2.62 -6.45
N GLY A 101 -11.50 -1.34 -6.11
CA GLY A 101 -10.25 -0.72 -5.74
C GLY A 101 -9.90 -0.99 -4.28
N TYR A 102 -8.73 -0.50 -3.92
CA TYR A 102 -8.33 -0.56 -2.52
C TYR A 102 -9.07 0.52 -1.74
N ARG A 103 -9.00 0.42 -0.40
CA ARG A 103 -9.54 1.45 0.48
C ARG A 103 -8.45 1.87 1.44
N ARG A 104 -8.41 3.14 1.80
CA ARG A 104 -7.50 3.61 2.83
C ARG A 104 -8.06 3.26 4.19
N HIS A 105 -7.24 2.60 4.98
CA HIS A 105 -7.56 2.25 6.36
C HIS A 105 -6.47 2.82 7.26
N ARG A 106 -6.66 2.71 8.54
CA ARG A 106 -5.65 3.09 9.52
C ARG A 106 -5.26 1.84 10.28
N ILE A 107 -3.97 1.62 10.40
CA ILE A 107 -3.43 0.48 11.13
C ILE A 107 -2.24 0.95 11.95
N ARG A 108 -1.80 0.11 12.85
CA ARG A 108 -0.59 0.37 13.62
C ARG A 108 0.57 -0.40 13.05
N VAL A 109 1.71 0.29 12.98
CA VAL A 109 2.96 -0.33 12.52
C VAL A 109 4.05 -0.02 13.51
N ASP A 110 4.97 -0.97 13.67
CA ASP A 110 6.10 -0.87 14.59
C ASP A 110 7.37 -0.74 13.80
N CYS A 111 8.25 0.15 14.24
CA CYS A 111 9.55 0.32 13.60
C CYS A 111 10.41 -0.90 13.86
N ILE A 112 11.09 -1.40 12.83
CA ILE A 112 11.96 -2.55 13.01
C ILE A 112 13.41 -2.25 12.66
N ASP A 113 13.70 -1.08 12.09
CA ASP A 113 15.09 -0.69 11.82
C ASP A 113 15.50 0.51 12.68
N GLY A 114 14.82 0.70 13.79
CA GLY A 114 15.11 1.76 14.74
C GLY A 114 14.63 1.34 16.12
N PRO A 115 14.34 2.30 17.00
CA PRO A 115 13.88 1.95 18.34
C PRO A 115 12.59 1.14 18.27
N PRO A 116 12.57 -0.02 18.92
CA PRO A 116 11.39 -0.89 18.82
C PRO A 116 10.15 -0.31 19.47
N SER A 117 10.29 0.73 20.25
CA SER A 117 9.13 1.36 20.89
C SER A 117 8.37 2.29 19.96
N ASP A 118 8.92 2.58 18.78
CA ASP A 118 8.25 3.51 17.85
C ASP A 118 7.10 2.79 17.17
N THR A 119 5.89 3.18 17.54
CA THR A 119 4.66 2.65 16.96
C THR A 119 3.87 3.82 16.41
N TYR A 120 3.40 3.68 15.19
CA TYR A 120 2.66 4.74 14.52
C TYR A 120 1.30 4.24 14.06
N ASP A 121 0.34 5.13 14.11
CA ASP A 121 -0.99 4.89 13.56
C ASP A 121 -1.01 5.57 12.19
N VAL A 122 -1.14 4.78 11.13
CA VAL A 122 -0.83 5.26 9.79
C VAL A 122 -1.89 4.82 8.80
N PHE A 123 -1.89 5.46 7.62
CA PHE A 123 -2.72 5.01 6.51
C PHE A 123 -2.10 3.81 5.82
N VAL A 124 -2.98 2.97 5.29
CA VAL A 124 -2.59 1.83 4.48
C VAL A 124 -3.71 1.56 3.49
N TYR A 125 -3.38 1.01 2.34
CA TYR A 125 -4.38 0.63 1.34
C TYR A 125 -4.63 -0.85 1.45
N LEU A 126 -5.86 -1.21 1.80
CA LEU A 126 -6.27 -2.61 1.95
C LEU A 126 -7.35 -2.92 0.95
N LYS A 127 -7.42 -4.18 0.55
CA LYS A 127 -8.43 -4.63 -0.40
C LYS A 127 -9.44 -5.50 0.34
N ALA A 128 -10.73 -5.29 0.05
CA ALA A 128 -11.76 -6.11 0.65
C ALA A 128 -11.59 -7.56 0.21
N PRO A 129 -11.79 -8.51 1.12
CA PRO A 129 -11.53 -9.91 0.78
C PRO A 129 -12.32 -10.42 -0.41
N GLU A 130 -13.55 -9.93 -0.61
CA GLU A 130 -14.36 -10.40 -1.73
C GLU A 130 -13.76 -10.04 -3.08
N TRP A 131 -12.85 -9.08 -3.12
CA TRP A 131 -12.20 -8.71 -4.37
C TRP A 131 -10.85 -9.36 -4.55
N VAL A 132 -10.42 -10.19 -3.60
CA VAL A 132 -9.19 -10.97 -3.72
C VAL A 132 -9.62 -12.38 -4.06
N ASP A 133 -10.04 -12.55 -5.31
CA ASP A 133 -10.72 -13.76 -5.75
C ASP A 133 -9.84 -14.69 -6.57
N ASP A 134 -8.58 -14.36 -6.75
CA ASP A 134 -7.67 -15.19 -7.53
C ASP A 134 -6.28 -15.16 -6.92
N PRO A 135 -6.14 -15.59 -5.66
CA PRO A 135 -4.83 -15.53 -5.00
C PRO A 135 -3.87 -16.51 -5.66
N ARG A 136 -2.68 -16.02 -5.96
CA ARG A 136 -1.66 -16.77 -6.66
C ARG A 136 -0.41 -17.00 -5.82
N SER A 137 -0.50 -16.76 -4.53
CA SER A 137 0.59 -17.03 -3.61
C SER A 137 -0.01 -17.33 -2.25
N GLU A 138 0.81 -17.88 -1.37
CA GLU A 138 0.46 -17.96 0.02
C GLU A 138 0.64 -16.59 0.66
N ALA A 139 0.24 -16.47 1.91
CA ALA A 139 0.39 -15.21 2.63
C ALA A 139 1.86 -14.88 2.77
N LEU A 140 2.22 -13.66 2.40
CA LEU A 140 3.59 -13.19 2.40
C LEU A 140 3.86 -12.34 3.63
N GLU A 141 5.08 -12.44 4.12
CA GLU A 141 5.54 -11.52 5.15
C GLU A 141 6.05 -10.23 4.51
N THR A 142 6.65 -10.34 3.33
CA THR A 142 7.17 -9.19 2.62
C THR A 142 7.08 -9.44 1.13
N TYR A 143 6.82 -8.37 0.40
CA TYR A 143 6.79 -8.42 -1.06
C TYR A 143 8.22 -8.18 -1.54
N THR A 144 8.78 -9.13 -2.28
CA THR A 144 10.19 -9.13 -2.65
C THR A 144 10.38 -8.74 -4.10
N PRO A 145 11.62 -8.41 -4.51
CA PRO A 145 11.89 -8.19 -5.93
C PRO A 145 11.53 -9.40 -6.78
N SER A 146 11.70 -10.60 -6.24
CA SER A 146 11.31 -11.80 -6.96
C SER A 146 9.81 -11.81 -7.23
N ASP A 147 9.01 -11.44 -6.24
CA ASP A 147 7.56 -11.34 -6.40
C ASP A 147 7.22 -10.29 -7.45
N ALA A 148 7.95 -9.20 -7.48
CA ALA A 148 7.67 -8.11 -8.39
C ALA A 148 7.95 -8.45 -9.84
N ARG A 149 8.74 -9.46 -10.09
CA ARG A 149 9.03 -9.86 -11.47
C ARG A 149 7.80 -10.34 -12.21
N SER A 150 6.83 -10.87 -11.51
CA SER A 150 5.58 -11.32 -12.13
C SER A 150 4.55 -10.21 -12.26
N TYR A 151 4.79 -9.08 -11.63
CA TYR A 151 3.81 -8.01 -11.61
C TYR A 151 3.67 -7.37 -12.98
N ILE A 152 2.43 -7.16 -13.40
CA ILE A 152 2.10 -6.48 -14.65
C ILE A 152 1.35 -5.21 -14.29
N ASN A 153 1.90 -4.07 -14.68
CA ASN A 153 1.27 -2.79 -14.40
C ASN A 153 -0.06 -2.68 -15.11
N ARG A 154 -1.00 -2.02 -14.46
CA ARG A 154 -2.25 -1.66 -15.10
C ARG A 154 -1.92 -0.67 -16.21
N THR A 155 -2.43 -0.91 -17.39
CA THR A 155 -2.22 0.01 -18.50
C THR A 155 -2.95 1.29 -18.19
N VAL A 156 -2.22 2.39 -18.22
CA VAL A 156 -2.80 3.70 -18.04
C VAL A 156 -2.58 4.46 -19.33
N ASN A 157 -3.58 4.43 -20.16
CA ASN A 157 -3.47 5.09 -21.44
C ASN A 157 -4.73 5.88 -21.67
N PRO A 158 -4.72 7.09 -21.23
CA PRO A 158 -5.93 7.90 -21.30
C PRO A 158 -6.44 8.12 -22.70
N SER A 159 -5.57 8.13 -23.64
CA SER A 159 -6.03 8.37 -24.99
C SER A 159 -6.63 7.15 -25.60
N ILE A 160 -6.53 6.18 -25.18
CA ILE A 160 -6.98 5.05 -25.86
C ILE A 160 -7.78 4.07 -25.25
N GLY A 161 -7.24 4.63 -25.26
CA GLY A 161 -7.56 4.05 -25.08
C GLY A 161 -7.90 3.43 -24.67
N GLU A 162 -8.19 3.52 -24.65
CA GLU A 162 -8.48 3.07 -24.46
C GLU A 162 -8.68 2.22 -24.61
N ASN A 163 -8.77 2.03 -25.09
CA ASN A 163 -9.03 1.31 -25.42
C ASN A 163 -8.85 0.29 -25.51
N LYS A 164 -8.71 0.12 -25.76
CA LYS A 164 -8.60 -0.70 -25.96
C LYS A 164 -8.32 -1.64 -25.64
N ASP A 165 -8.10 -1.55 -25.63
CA ASP A 165 -7.83 -2.27 -25.34
C ASP A 165 -8.07 -2.99 -24.88
N GLU A 166 -8.45 -2.85 -24.65
CA GLU A 166 -8.76 -3.50 -24.29
C GLU A 166 -9.02 -4.32 -24.54
N ILE A 167 -8.97 -4.28 -25.07
CA ILE A 167 -9.13 -5.08 -25.42
C ILE A 167 -8.76 -5.95 -25.42
N GLY A 168 -8.55 -6.06 -25.42
CA GLY A 168 -8.29 -6.75 -25.57
C GLY A 168 -7.74 -7.48 -25.41
N SER A 169 -7.56 -7.33 -25.14
CA SER A 169 -7.05 -7.94 -24.95
C SER A 169 -7.07 -8.65 -24.68
N THR A 170 -7.18 -8.64 -24.83
CA THR A 170 -7.26 -9.31 -24.78
C THR A 170 -7.37 -9.80 -24.68
#